data_86efc72c7502733960da1e66a1e08779
#
_entry.id   86efc72c7502733960da1e66a1e08779
#
_cell.length_a   1.000
_cell.length_b   1.000
_cell.length_c   1.000
_cell.angle_alpha   90.00
_cell.angle_beta   90.00
_cell.angle_gamma   90.00
#
_symmetry.space_group_name_H-M   'P 1'
#
loop_
_entity.id
_entity.type
_entity.pdbx_description
1 polymer ?
#
loop_
_entity_poly.entity_id
_entity_poly.type
_entity_poly.pdbx_seq_one_letter_code
_entity_poly.pdbx_strand_id
1 'polypeptide(L)'
;GCGKKEEAAAPAAASAPASAAAAPKPEPLKIAFAYVGPVGDGGWTFAHDNGRKAVEKEFGDKIVTSYVEKVPESADAERVFRDMVGQGNKLIFGTTFGYMESMLKVAEDNKGVKFEHATGYKTAENMRTYDSRTYEGAYMAGIIAGAMTKSNTLGVVGSVPIPEVIRNINSFTLGAQSVNPKIKTKVVWVNEWFSPPKETEAATSLINGGSDVLFQNTDSPAVLKTAQEKGKRAFGWDSDMTAYGPKAHLASAVINWGPYYVKATKDVLDGNWASGQSWWGVKEGAIDIVSIAEDVPADTKAKVE
;
A
#
# COMPACT_ATOMS: atom_id res chain seq x y z
N GLY A 1 6.99 -15.62 7.01
CA GLY A 1 7.59 -14.62 6.76
C GLY A 1 8.58 -14.20 7.72
N CYS A 2 9.49 -14.07 7.70
CA CYS A 2 10.19 -13.62 8.59
C CYS A 2 10.72 -12.41 8.42
N GLY A 3 10.99 -12.01 7.84
CA GLY A 3 11.44 -10.83 7.72
C GLY A 3 11.93 -10.07 8.78
N LYS A 4 12.29 -10.42 9.79
CA LYS A 4 12.63 -9.61 10.69
C LYS A 4 13.97 -9.52 10.77
N LYS A 5 14.62 -8.68 10.94
CA LYS A 5 15.84 -8.65 11.05
C LYS A 5 16.28 -7.96 12.10
N GLU A 6 16.07 -7.53 12.62
CA GLU A 6 16.36 -6.82 13.54
C GLU A 6 17.34 -7.18 14.34
N GLU A 7 17.37 -7.36 15.11
CA GLU A 7 18.14 -7.74 15.95
C GLU A 7 19.42 -7.54 15.76
N ALA A 8 19.71 -7.71 15.49
CA ALA A 8 20.88 -7.72 15.12
C ALA A 8 21.60 -6.82 15.88
N ALA A 9 21.58 -6.23 15.85
CA ALA A 9 22.21 -5.37 16.34
C ALA A 9 22.71 -5.30 17.51
N ALA A 10 22.43 -4.81 17.86
CA ALA A 10 22.73 -4.61 19.02
C ALA A 10 23.88 -4.91 19.62
N PRO A 11 23.92 -5.48 20.06
CA PRO A 11 24.83 -5.91 20.87
C PRO A 11 26.09 -5.35 20.91
N ALA A 12 26.49 -5.61 20.43
CA ALA A 12 27.70 -5.33 20.39
C ALA A 12 28.21 -4.29 21.13
N ALA A 13 27.82 -3.52 20.91
CA ALA A 13 28.26 -2.48 21.50
C ALA A 13 28.89 -2.63 22.67
N ALA A 14 28.44 -3.10 23.26
CA ALA A 14 28.85 -3.15 24.44
C ALA A 14 30.19 -3.14 24.75
N SER A 15 30.86 -3.64 24.27
CA SER A 15 32.07 -3.79 24.80
C SER A 15 32.99 -2.69 24.73
N ALA A 16 32.73 -1.81 24.32
CA ALA A 16 33.65 -0.86 24.13
C ALA A 16 34.20 -0.38 25.35
N PRO A 17 35.14 -0.50 25.65
CA PRO A 17 35.58 -0.16 26.80
C PRO A 17 36.00 1.15 26.93
N ALA A 18 36.41 1.39 27.31
CA ALA A 18 36.82 2.45 27.55
C ALA A 18 37.09 3.59 27.05
N SER A 19 37.19 3.80 26.27
CA SER A 19 37.47 4.90 25.76
C SER A 19 36.77 5.86 26.32
N ALA A 20 36.85 5.95 27.21
CA ALA A 20 36.24 6.85 27.78
C ALA A 20 35.87 8.00 27.16
N ALA A 21 36.49 8.51 26.61
CA ALA A 21 36.09 9.72 26.21
C ALA A 21 34.94 9.74 25.33
N ALA A 22 34.69 8.90 24.66
CA ALA A 22 33.69 9.04 23.66
C ALA A 22 32.30 9.00 24.24
N ALA A 23 31.48 9.87 23.88
CA ALA A 23 30.10 9.82 24.27
C ALA A 23 29.46 8.62 23.59
N PRO A 24 28.65 7.84 24.26
CA PRO A 24 28.01 6.72 23.66
C PRO A 24 27.07 7.15 22.56
N LYS A 25 27.05 6.44 21.50
CA LYS A 25 26.07 6.70 20.47
C LYS A 25 24.70 6.35 20.99
N PRO A 26 23.69 7.13 20.66
CA PRO A 26 22.32 6.75 21.02
C PRO A 26 21.99 5.41 20.38
N GLU A 27 21.19 4.64 21.06
CA GLU A 27 20.67 3.43 20.45
C GLU A 27 19.84 3.77 19.25
N PRO A 28 19.91 3.01 18.16
CA PRO A 28 19.05 3.24 17.02
C PRO A 28 17.59 3.07 17.39
N LEU A 29 16.72 3.86 16.80
CA LEU A 29 15.30 3.67 16.96
C LEU A 29 14.89 2.39 16.23
N LYS A 30 14.24 1.48 16.93
CA LYS A 30 13.76 0.23 16.33
C LYS A 30 12.34 0.41 15.83
N ILE A 31 12.13 0.08 14.56
CA ILE A 31 10.87 0.29 13.87
C ILE A 31 10.45 -1.05 13.26
N ALA A 32 9.17 -1.42 13.44
CA ALA A 32 8.67 -2.67 12.88
C ALA A 32 7.43 -2.44 12.03
N PHE A 33 7.28 -3.27 11.01
CA PHE A 33 6.16 -3.21 10.08
C PHE A 33 5.48 -4.57 10.03
N ALA A 34 4.16 -4.60 10.15
CA ALA A 34 3.37 -5.81 9.94
C ALA A 34 2.67 -5.71 8.59
N TYR A 35 2.88 -6.70 7.75
CA TYR A 35 2.34 -6.76 6.39
C TYR A 35 1.32 -7.88 6.25
N VAL A 36 0.23 -7.59 5.54
CA VAL A 36 -0.83 -8.57 5.34
C VAL A 36 -0.47 -9.58 4.25
N GLY A 37 0.30 -9.19 3.27
CA GLY A 37 0.73 -10.06 2.19
C GLY A 37 2.23 -10.26 2.17
N PRO A 38 2.74 -10.95 1.15
CA PRO A 38 4.19 -11.10 0.99
C PRO A 38 4.80 -9.85 0.36
N VAL A 39 6.05 -9.56 0.70
CA VAL A 39 6.71 -8.37 0.13
C VAL A 39 6.88 -8.46 -1.38
N GLY A 40 6.81 -9.65 -1.93
CA GLY A 40 6.91 -9.85 -3.37
C GLY A 40 5.57 -9.85 -4.09
N ASP A 41 4.49 -9.35 -3.48
CA ASP A 41 3.17 -9.38 -4.10
C ASP A 41 3.04 -8.46 -5.32
N GLY A 42 3.94 -7.53 -5.48
CA GLY A 42 3.88 -6.58 -6.59
C GLY A 42 2.84 -5.49 -6.41
N GLY A 43 2.16 -5.45 -5.29
CA GLY A 43 1.06 -4.54 -5.05
C GLY A 43 1.13 -3.85 -3.70
N TRP A 44 0.11 -4.08 -2.85
CA TRP A 44 -0.06 -3.36 -1.58
C TRP A 44 1.15 -3.52 -0.66
N THR A 45 1.51 -4.75 -0.33
CA THR A 45 2.62 -4.99 0.59
C THR A 45 3.96 -4.55 -0.01
N PHE A 46 4.15 -4.80 -1.31
CA PHE A 46 5.35 -4.34 -2.00
C PHE A 46 5.50 -2.81 -1.88
N ALA A 47 4.41 -2.07 -2.06
CA ALA A 47 4.44 -0.61 -1.96
C ALA A 47 4.80 -0.14 -0.54
N HIS A 48 4.24 -0.79 0.49
CA HIS A 48 4.58 -0.45 1.87
C HIS A 48 6.04 -0.76 2.18
N ASP A 49 6.56 -1.88 1.66
CA ASP A 49 7.95 -2.23 1.91
C ASP A 49 8.92 -1.26 1.23
N ASN A 50 8.53 -0.73 0.08
CA ASN A 50 9.31 0.35 -0.53
C ASN A 50 9.34 1.58 0.38
N GLY A 51 8.25 1.84 1.09
CA GLY A 51 8.22 2.91 2.09
C GLY A 51 9.17 2.64 3.25
N ARG A 52 9.24 1.40 3.72
CA ARG A 52 10.21 1.01 4.76
C ARG A 52 11.64 1.25 4.29
N LYS A 53 11.93 0.86 3.05
CA LYS A 53 13.26 1.07 2.48
C LYS A 53 13.61 2.54 2.35
N ALA A 54 12.63 3.39 2.09
CA ALA A 54 12.85 4.83 2.05
C ALA A 54 13.28 5.36 3.43
N VAL A 55 12.73 4.82 4.50
CA VAL A 55 13.12 5.18 5.87
C VAL A 55 14.57 4.79 6.11
N GLU A 56 14.95 3.57 5.71
CA GLU A 56 16.34 3.13 5.86
C GLU A 56 17.30 4.03 5.10
N LYS A 57 16.91 4.41 3.88
CA LYS A 57 17.76 5.27 3.08
C LYS A 57 17.91 6.67 3.69
N GLU A 58 16.83 7.20 4.23
CA GLU A 58 16.84 8.55 4.77
C GLU A 58 17.62 8.65 6.08
N PHE A 59 17.48 7.70 6.97
CA PHE A 59 17.99 7.83 8.32
C PHE A 59 19.23 6.99 8.61
N GLY A 60 19.57 6.05 7.75
CA GLY A 60 20.79 5.25 7.91
C GLY A 60 20.86 4.57 9.25
N ASP A 61 21.94 4.76 9.96
CA ASP A 61 22.19 4.05 11.21
C ASP A 61 21.46 4.64 12.41
N LYS A 62 20.64 5.66 12.21
CA LYS A 62 19.80 6.22 13.28
C LYS A 62 18.63 5.32 13.60
N ILE A 63 18.29 4.42 12.70
CA ILE A 63 17.14 3.53 12.87
C ILE A 63 17.49 2.11 12.44
N VAL A 64 16.68 1.17 12.87
CA VAL A 64 16.76 -0.22 12.42
C VAL A 64 15.34 -0.65 12.14
N THR A 65 15.07 -1.15 10.94
CA THR A 65 13.73 -1.62 10.60
C THR A 65 13.67 -3.14 10.53
N SER A 66 12.50 -3.67 10.81
CA SER A 66 12.18 -5.08 10.63
C SER A 66 10.75 -5.20 10.14
N TYR A 67 10.37 -6.36 9.62
CA TYR A 67 9.00 -6.59 9.20
C TYR A 67 8.61 -8.05 9.39
N VAL A 68 7.32 -8.28 9.49
CA VAL A 68 6.74 -9.62 9.48
C VAL A 68 5.67 -9.62 8.39
N GLU A 69 5.78 -10.55 7.44
CA GLU A 69 4.82 -10.62 6.34
C GLU A 69 3.76 -11.69 6.58
N LYS A 70 2.68 -11.60 5.82
CA LYS A 70 1.59 -12.59 5.86
C LYS A 70 0.97 -12.70 7.24
N VAL A 71 0.81 -11.56 7.92
CA VAL A 71 0.15 -11.52 9.22
C VAL A 71 -1.36 -11.44 8.99
N PRO A 72 -2.11 -12.47 9.41
CA PRO A 72 -3.56 -12.46 9.18
C PRO A 72 -4.26 -11.33 9.93
N GLU A 73 -5.37 -10.86 9.36
CA GLU A 73 -6.20 -9.84 10.00
C GLU A 73 -7.09 -10.50 11.06
N SER A 74 -6.48 -11.05 12.09
CA SER A 74 -7.15 -11.82 13.13
C SER A 74 -6.44 -11.62 14.46
N ALA A 75 -6.72 -12.46 15.44
CA ALA A 75 -6.03 -12.40 16.72
C ALA A 75 -4.52 -12.62 16.57
N ASP A 76 -4.07 -13.24 15.49
CA ASP A 76 -2.65 -13.39 15.24
C ASP A 76 -1.95 -12.05 15.11
N ALA A 77 -2.63 -11.03 14.59
CA ALA A 77 -2.04 -9.71 14.49
C ALA A 77 -1.71 -9.13 15.85
N GLU A 78 -2.59 -9.34 16.84
CA GLU A 78 -2.32 -8.85 18.19
C GLU A 78 -1.04 -9.48 18.74
N ARG A 79 -0.88 -10.79 18.55
CA ARG A 79 0.31 -11.48 19.03
C ARG A 79 1.57 -10.93 18.36
N VAL A 80 1.51 -10.69 17.05
CA VAL A 80 2.65 -10.15 16.33
C VAL A 80 3.03 -8.76 16.85
N PHE A 81 2.04 -7.89 17.07
CA PHE A 81 2.31 -6.56 17.62
C PHE A 81 2.91 -6.63 19.01
N ARG A 82 2.44 -7.55 19.86
CA ARG A 82 3.01 -7.72 21.21
C ARG A 82 4.46 -8.22 21.13
N ASP A 83 4.74 -9.11 20.19
CA ASP A 83 6.10 -9.58 19.98
C ASP A 83 7.01 -8.44 19.53
N MET A 84 6.52 -7.57 18.64
CA MET A 84 7.27 -6.41 18.19
C MET A 84 7.61 -5.47 19.34
N VAL A 85 6.66 -5.24 20.24
CA VAL A 85 6.90 -4.45 21.44
C VAL A 85 7.95 -5.13 22.30
N GLY A 86 7.83 -6.44 22.49
CA GLY A 86 8.78 -7.20 23.30
C GLY A 86 10.19 -7.19 22.76
N GLN A 87 10.35 -7.01 21.46
CA GLN A 87 11.66 -6.93 20.81
C GLN A 87 12.27 -5.53 20.90
N GLY A 88 11.59 -4.60 21.53
CA GLY A 88 12.13 -3.25 21.73
C GLY A 88 11.77 -2.25 20.65
N ASN A 89 10.84 -2.57 19.76
CA ASN A 89 10.42 -1.62 18.77
C ASN A 89 9.62 -0.48 19.42
N LYS A 90 9.92 0.75 19.05
CA LYS A 90 9.28 1.95 19.60
C LYS A 90 8.35 2.63 18.62
N LEU A 91 8.37 2.24 17.36
CA LEU A 91 7.48 2.71 16.33
C LEU A 91 7.03 1.50 15.54
N ILE A 92 5.72 1.25 15.50
CA ILE A 92 5.17 0.05 14.88
C ILE A 92 4.08 0.43 13.90
N PHE A 93 4.21 -0.05 12.67
CA PHE A 93 3.25 0.19 11.59
C PHE A 93 2.43 -1.07 11.33
N GLY A 94 1.11 -0.92 11.32
CA GLY A 94 0.21 -1.97 10.87
C GLY A 94 -0.41 -1.53 9.56
N THR A 95 -0.14 -2.25 8.49
CA THR A 95 -0.32 -1.73 7.15
C THR A 95 -1.60 -2.17 6.46
N THR A 96 -2.61 -2.59 7.21
CA THR A 96 -3.90 -2.95 6.61
C THR A 96 -5.05 -2.63 7.57
N PHE A 97 -6.23 -2.41 7.01
CA PHE A 97 -7.41 -2.01 7.77
C PHE A 97 -7.75 -2.98 8.89
N GLY A 98 -7.68 -4.27 8.61
CA GLY A 98 -8.11 -5.29 9.56
C GLY A 98 -7.26 -5.43 10.82
N TYR A 99 -6.15 -4.70 10.92
CA TYR A 99 -5.34 -4.71 12.14
C TYR A 99 -5.82 -3.72 13.20
N MET A 100 -6.87 -2.94 12.91
CA MET A 100 -7.27 -1.82 13.76
C MET A 100 -7.49 -2.20 15.23
N GLU A 101 -8.34 -3.18 15.48
CA GLU A 101 -8.66 -3.54 16.87
C GLU A 101 -7.48 -4.19 17.58
N SER A 102 -6.74 -5.03 16.88
CA SER A 102 -5.57 -5.68 17.46
C SER A 102 -4.50 -4.65 17.85
N MET A 103 -4.25 -3.69 16.98
CA MET A 103 -3.27 -2.66 17.27
C MET A 103 -3.72 -1.76 18.41
N LEU A 104 -5.01 -1.41 18.44
CA LEU A 104 -5.54 -0.56 19.50
C LEU A 104 -5.36 -1.22 20.88
N LYS A 105 -5.62 -2.51 20.99
CA LYS A 105 -5.41 -3.22 22.24
C LYS A 105 -3.96 -3.19 22.70
N VAL A 106 -3.04 -3.42 21.78
CA VAL A 106 -1.62 -3.42 22.12
C VAL A 106 -1.14 -2.02 22.49
N ALA A 107 -1.67 -1.00 21.80
CA ALA A 107 -1.32 0.39 22.11
C ALA A 107 -1.77 0.77 23.52
N GLU A 108 -2.96 0.33 23.93
CA GLU A 108 -3.46 0.63 25.27
C GLU A 108 -2.55 0.09 26.36
N ASP A 109 -1.92 -1.05 26.12
CA ASP A 109 -1.05 -1.70 27.11
C ASP A 109 0.40 -1.23 27.00
N ASN A 110 0.76 -0.43 26.02
CA ASN A 110 2.16 -0.07 25.77
C ASN A 110 2.29 1.41 25.38
N LYS A 111 2.03 2.27 26.34
CA LYS A 111 1.93 3.71 26.08
C LYS A 111 3.25 4.38 25.70
N GLY A 112 4.36 3.73 25.94
CA GLY A 112 5.66 4.25 25.53
C GLY A 112 6.03 3.94 24.08
N VAL A 113 5.19 3.21 23.37
CA VAL A 113 5.41 2.83 21.97
C VAL A 113 4.43 3.60 21.09
N LYS A 114 4.88 4.07 19.94
CA LYS A 114 4.02 4.78 18.98
C LYS A 114 3.53 3.81 17.91
N PHE A 115 2.25 3.87 17.63
CA PHE A 115 1.61 2.96 16.67
C PHE A 115 1.01 3.75 15.51
N GLU A 116 1.22 3.23 14.31
CA GLU A 116 0.73 3.83 13.07
C GLU A 116 -0.14 2.81 12.36
N HIS A 117 -1.36 3.15 12.05
CA HIS A 117 -2.29 2.23 11.41
C HIS A 117 -2.77 2.76 10.07
N ALA A 118 -2.50 2.02 9.01
CA ALA A 118 -2.91 2.37 7.66
C ALA A 118 -4.41 2.14 7.48
N THR A 119 -5.08 3.10 6.93
CA THR A 119 -6.48 3.04 6.50
C THR A 119 -7.52 2.91 7.60
N GLY A 120 -7.11 2.99 8.86
CA GLY A 120 -8.04 2.89 9.97
C GLY A 120 -8.69 4.23 10.33
N TYR A 121 -9.56 4.19 11.34
CA TYR A 121 -10.25 5.40 11.80
C TYR A 121 -10.27 5.53 13.32
N LYS A 122 -9.74 4.58 14.06
CA LYS A 122 -9.65 4.68 15.51
C LYS A 122 -8.24 5.07 15.92
N THR A 123 -8.15 5.96 16.90
CA THR A 123 -6.88 6.45 17.40
C THR A 123 -6.81 6.29 18.91
N ALA A 124 -5.62 6.44 19.46
CA ALA A 124 -5.37 6.51 20.88
C ALA A 124 -4.25 7.53 21.08
N GLU A 125 -3.92 7.83 22.33
CA GLU A 125 -2.87 8.80 22.63
C GLU A 125 -1.56 8.44 21.91
N ASN A 126 -1.25 7.16 21.81
CA ASN A 126 -0.02 6.66 21.18
C ASN A 126 -0.31 5.88 19.90
N MET A 127 -1.47 6.04 19.29
CA MET A 127 -1.81 5.42 18.02
C MET A 127 -2.47 6.44 17.12
N ARG A 128 -1.96 6.57 15.88
CA ARG A 128 -2.56 7.44 14.88
C ARG A 128 -2.77 6.69 13.59
N THR A 129 -3.57 7.25 12.71
CA THR A 129 -3.91 6.62 11.44
C THR A 129 -3.41 7.46 10.28
N TYR A 130 -3.18 6.78 9.17
CA TYR A 130 -2.79 7.43 7.94
C TYR A 130 -3.41 6.71 6.77
N ASP A 131 -3.66 7.43 5.71
CA ASP A 131 -4.24 6.87 4.51
C ASP A 131 -3.80 7.72 3.33
N SER A 132 -4.00 7.18 2.14
CA SER A 132 -3.75 7.88 0.89
C SER A 132 -5.06 7.99 0.14
N ARG A 133 -5.24 9.11 -0.56
CA ARG A 133 -6.45 9.30 -1.35
C ARG A 133 -6.33 8.50 -2.64
N THR A 134 -6.38 7.18 -2.52
CA THR A 134 -6.23 6.26 -3.64
C THR A 134 -7.30 6.49 -4.71
N TYR A 135 -8.46 7.03 -4.32
CA TYR A 135 -9.51 7.34 -5.29
C TYR A 135 -9.05 8.36 -6.34
N GLU A 136 -8.07 9.19 -6.02
CA GLU A 136 -7.54 10.13 -7.02
C GLU A 136 -6.84 9.38 -8.15
N GLY A 137 -6.04 8.36 -7.81
CA GLY A 137 -5.41 7.52 -8.82
C GLY A 137 -6.43 6.71 -9.59
N ALA A 138 -7.45 6.21 -8.90
CA ALA A 138 -8.52 5.47 -9.55
C ALA A 138 -9.29 6.34 -10.55
N TYR A 139 -9.53 7.60 -10.21
CA TYR A 139 -10.21 8.53 -11.11
C TYR A 139 -9.38 8.77 -12.38
N MET A 140 -8.08 9.00 -12.22
CA MET A 140 -7.18 9.19 -13.36
C MET A 140 -7.15 7.94 -14.25
N ALA A 141 -7.08 6.76 -13.65
CA ALA A 141 -7.15 5.51 -14.40
C ALA A 141 -8.49 5.41 -15.14
N GLY A 142 -9.57 5.84 -14.50
CA GLY A 142 -10.90 5.85 -15.12
C GLY A 142 -10.95 6.72 -16.39
N ILE A 143 -10.34 7.89 -16.34
CA ILE A 143 -10.29 8.77 -17.51
C ILE A 143 -9.57 8.05 -18.67
N ILE A 144 -8.46 7.40 -18.37
CA ILE A 144 -7.73 6.65 -19.40
C ILE A 144 -8.58 5.49 -19.93
N ALA A 145 -9.22 4.74 -19.03
CA ALA A 145 -10.08 3.64 -19.45
C ALA A 145 -11.22 4.11 -20.34
N GLY A 146 -11.82 5.25 -20.00
CA GLY A 146 -12.90 5.81 -20.81
C GLY A 146 -12.45 6.17 -22.22
N ALA A 147 -11.22 6.66 -22.36
CA ALA A 147 -10.68 7.01 -23.67
C ALA A 147 -10.29 5.77 -24.47
N MET A 148 -9.95 4.67 -23.81
CA MET A 148 -9.40 3.48 -24.49
C MET A 148 -10.42 2.39 -24.74
N THR A 149 -11.53 2.35 -24.01
CA THR A 149 -12.51 1.28 -24.19
C THR A 149 -13.21 1.38 -25.53
N LYS A 150 -13.44 0.23 -26.15
CA LYS A 150 -14.21 0.12 -27.39
C LYS A 150 -15.58 -0.51 -27.11
N SER A 151 -15.69 -1.33 -26.08
CA SER A 151 -16.93 -2.00 -25.75
C SER A 151 -17.84 -1.19 -24.86
N ASN A 152 -17.36 -0.07 -24.31
CA ASN A 152 -18.03 0.71 -23.29
C ASN A 152 -18.34 -0.10 -22.03
N THR A 153 -17.69 -1.24 -21.86
CA THR A 153 -17.85 -2.10 -20.69
C THR A 153 -16.47 -2.29 -20.06
N LEU A 154 -16.35 -1.80 -18.84
CA LEU A 154 -15.13 -1.96 -18.05
C LEU A 154 -15.35 -3.06 -17.01
N GLY A 155 -14.26 -3.64 -16.55
CA GLY A 155 -14.33 -4.65 -15.51
C GLY A 155 -13.41 -4.31 -14.36
N VAL A 156 -13.87 -4.55 -13.14
CA VAL A 156 -13.06 -4.36 -11.95
C VAL A 156 -13.01 -5.65 -11.15
N VAL A 157 -11.80 -6.06 -10.79
CA VAL A 157 -11.61 -7.14 -9.84
C VAL A 157 -11.44 -6.47 -8.46
N GLY A 158 -12.41 -6.69 -7.58
CA GLY A 158 -12.42 -6.11 -6.25
C GLY A 158 -11.99 -7.11 -5.20
N SER A 159 -11.28 -6.63 -4.18
CA SER A 159 -10.83 -7.49 -3.09
C SER A 159 -11.94 -7.72 -2.07
N VAL A 160 -12.10 -6.81 -1.15
CA VAL A 160 -13.05 -6.91 -0.05
C VAL A 160 -13.94 -5.67 -0.08
N PRO A 161 -15.27 -5.80 0.07
CA PRO A 161 -16.18 -4.67 -0.09
C PRO A 161 -16.22 -3.73 1.13
N ILE A 162 -15.10 -3.10 1.43
CA ILE A 162 -15.04 -2.06 2.45
C ILE A 162 -15.16 -0.69 1.79
N PRO A 163 -15.48 0.35 2.57
CA PRO A 163 -15.70 1.68 2.00
C PRO A 163 -14.58 2.20 1.11
N GLU A 164 -13.33 1.95 1.46
CA GLU A 164 -12.21 2.41 0.66
C GLU A 164 -12.21 1.78 -0.74
N VAL A 165 -12.40 0.47 -0.81
CA VAL A 165 -12.41 -0.24 -2.09
C VAL A 165 -13.59 0.19 -2.94
N ILE A 166 -14.76 0.32 -2.32
CA ILE A 166 -15.96 0.78 -3.03
C ILE A 166 -15.75 2.19 -3.57
N ARG A 167 -15.12 3.06 -2.78
CA ARG A 167 -14.81 4.43 -3.21
C ARG A 167 -13.89 4.43 -4.43
N ASN A 168 -12.88 3.57 -4.44
CA ASN A 168 -11.96 3.47 -5.57
C ASN A 168 -12.70 3.01 -6.84
N ILE A 169 -13.57 2.02 -6.72
CA ILE A 169 -14.33 1.50 -7.86
C ILE A 169 -15.27 2.59 -8.40
N ASN A 170 -15.94 3.30 -7.50
CA ASN A 170 -16.84 4.38 -7.89
C ASN A 170 -16.07 5.51 -8.56
N SER A 171 -14.91 5.86 -8.04
CA SER A 171 -14.08 6.92 -8.60
C SER A 171 -13.58 6.56 -10.00
N PHE A 172 -13.16 5.31 -10.19
CA PHE A 172 -12.75 4.79 -11.49
C PHE A 172 -13.90 4.92 -12.48
N THR A 173 -15.09 4.48 -12.09
CA THR A 173 -16.28 4.55 -12.94
C THR A 173 -16.63 6.00 -13.31
N LEU A 174 -16.59 6.90 -12.31
CA LEU A 174 -16.87 8.31 -12.57
C LEU A 174 -15.85 8.93 -13.52
N GLY A 175 -14.58 8.57 -13.38
CA GLY A 175 -13.54 9.02 -14.30
C GLY A 175 -13.83 8.60 -15.73
N ALA A 176 -14.21 7.34 -15.92
CA ALA A 176 -14.54 6.83 -17.25
C ALA A 176 -15.81 7.51 -17.80
N GLN A 177 -16.82 7.67 -16.98
CA GLN A 177 -18.08 8.31 -17.39
C GLN A 177 -17.91 9.78 -17.69
N SER A 178 -16.88 10.44 -17.16
CA SER A 178 -16.59 11.83 -17.53
C SER A 178 -16.16 11.92 -18.99
N VAL A 179 -15.66 10.83 -19.57
CA VAL A 179 -15.29 10.76 -20.98
C VAL A 179 -16.48 10.33 -21.82
N ASN A 180 -17.24 9.34 -21.35
CA ASN A 180 -18.41 8.82 -22.07
C ASN A 180 -19.43 8.31 -21.05
N PRO A 181 -20.56 9.03 -20.86
CA PRO A 181 -21.56 8.64 -19.85
C PRO A 181 -22.19 7.27 -20.08
N LYS A 182 -22.05 6.69 -21.25
CA LYS A 182 -22.64 5.38 -21.55
C LYS A 182 -21.80 4.21 -21.02
N ILE A 183 -20.60 4.49 -20.56
CA ILE A 183 -19.72 3.43 -20.05
C ILE A 183 -20.29 2.82 -18.78
N LYS A 184 -20.21 1.50 -18.69
CA LYS A 184 -20.63 0.73 -17.51
C LYS A 184 -19.46 -0.06 -16.96
N THR A 185 -19.46 -0.25 -15.65
CA THR A 185 -18.45 -1.02 -14.95
C THR A 185 -19.10 -2.26 -14.32
N LYS A 186 -18.50 -3.42 -14.56
CA LYS A 186 -18.90 -4.67 -13.90
C LYS A 186 -17.85 -5.01 -12.87
N VAL A 187 -18.27 -5.52 -11.73
CA VAL A 187 -17.35 -5.84 -10.63
C VAL A 187 -17.48 -7.31 -10.27
N VAL A 188 -16.35 -7.97 -10.07
CA VAL A 188 -16.30 -9.32 -9.50
C VAL A 188 -15.46 -9.24 -8.22
N TRP A 189 -16.04 -9.68 -7.10
CA TRP A 189 -15.38 -9.68 -5.81
C TRP A 189 -14.68 -11.00 -5.56
N VAL A 190 -13.42 -10.97 -5.12
CA VAL A 190 -12.69 -12.19 -4.77
C VAL A 190 -12.65 -12.43 -3.26
N ASN A 191 -13.04 -11.45 -2.47
CA ASN A 191 -13.11 -11.55 -1.01
C ASN A 191 -11.76 -11.86 -0.33
N GLU A 192 -10.69 -11.52 -0.98
CA GLU A 192 -9.32 -11.63 -0.44
C GLU A 192 -8.51 -10.46 -0.98
N TRP A 193 -7.51 -10.05 -0.22
CA TRP A 193 -6.61 -8.99 -0.68
C TRP A 193 -5.65 -9.51 -1.74
N PHE A 194 -5.16 -10.72 -1.57
CA PHE A 194 -4.15 -11.29 -2.45
C PHE A 194 -4.49 -12.74 -2.74
N SER A 195 -4.85 -13.05 -3.95
CA SER A 195 -5.09 -14.41 -4.41
C SER A 195 -4.94 -14.45 -5.93
N PRO A 196 -3.73 -14.67 -6.44
CA PRO A 196 -3.53 -14.75 -7.89
C PRO A 196 -4.52 -15.68 -8.60
N PRO A 197 -4.81 -16.90 -8.10
CA PRO A 197 -5.78 -17.75 -8.79
C PRO A 197 -7.18 -17.17 -8.88
N LYS A 198 -7.69 -16.59 -7.78
CA LYS A 198 -9.03 -16.01 -7.79
C LYS A 198 -9.08 -14.74 -8.61
N GLU A 199 -8.00 -13.95 -8.59
CA GLU A 199 -7.91 -12.74 -9.40
C GLU A 199 -7.91 -13.10 -10.89
N THR A 200 -7.21 -14.17 -11.27
CA THR A 200 -7.20 -14.65 -12.64
C THR A 200 -8.59 -15.10 -13.07
N GLU A 201 -9.30 -15.86 -12.22
CA GLU A 201 -10.67 -16.28 -12.53
C GLU A 201 -11.58 -15.10 -12.71
N ALA A 202 -11.50 -14.13 -11.82
CA ALA A 202 -12.35 -12.94 -11.86
C ALA A 202 -12.10 -12.13 -13.13
N ALA A 203 -10.83 -11.93 -13.49
CA ALA A 203 -10.46 -11.21 -14.71
C ALA A 203 -10.98 -11.95 -15.94
N THR A 204 -10.82 -13.26 -15.97
CA THR A 204 -11.31 -14.08 -17.09
C THR A 204 -12.83 -13.96 -17.24
N SER A 205 -13.56 -14.02 -16.12
CA SER A 205 -15.01 -13.88 -16.13
C SER A 205 -15.44 -12.52 -16.68
N LEU A 206 -14.76 -11.45 -16.28
CA LEU A 206 -15.07 -10.10 -16.75
C LEU A 206 -14.80 -9.97 -18.25
N ILE A 207 -13.70 -10.51 -18.73
CA ILE A 207 -13.37 -10.47 -20.15
C ILE A 207 -14.40 -11.26 -20.96
N ASN A 208 -14.78 -12.45 -20.50
CA ASN A 208 -15.80 -13.24 -21.16
C ASN A 208 -17.15 -12.54 -21.16
N GLY A 209 -17.40 -11.68 -20.20
CA GLY A 209 -18.64 -10.91 -20.14
C GLY A 209 -18.61 -9.60 -20.92
N GLY A 210 -17.55 -9.35 -21.69
CA GLY A 210 -17.49 -8.18 -22.56
C GLY A 210 -16.59 -7.03 -22.09
N SER A 211 -15.94 -7.15 -20.96
CA SER A 211 -15.03 -6.09 -20.50
C SER A 211 -13.75 -6.10 -21.31
N ASP A 212 -13.40 -4.97 -21.90
CA ASP A 212 -12.17 -4.86 -22.72
C ASP A 212 -11.07 -4.09 -22.01
N VAL A 213 -11.39 -3.39 -20.92
CA VAL A 213 -10.40 -2.71 -20.08
C VAL A 213 -10.68 -3.08 -18.64
N LEU A 214 -9.67 -3.55 -17.94
CA LEU A 214 -9.79 -4.03 -16.57
C LEU A 214 -9.02 -3.16 -15.59
N PHE A 215 -9.60 -2.99 -14.42
CA PHE A 215 -8.99 -2.31 -13.29
C PHE A 215 -9.03 -3.26 -12.10
N GLN A 216 -8.11 -3.14 -11.20
CA GLN A 216 -8.08 -3.99 -10.03
C GLN A 216 -7.92 -3.19 -8.76
N ASN A 217 -8.52 -3.69 -7.69
CA ASN A 217 -8.25 -3.21 -6.36
C ASN A 217 -7.90 -4.44 -5.51
N THR A 218 -6.92 -5.17 -5.98
CA THR A 218 -6.35 -6.38 -5.39
C THR A 218 -4.84 -6.27 -5.42
N ASP A 219 -4.16 -7.17 -4.74
CA ASP A 219 -2.73 -6.99 -4.44
C ASP A 219 -1.78 -7.72 -5.38
N SER A 220 -2.27 -8.57 -6.28
CA SER A 220 -1.38 -9.29 -7.19
C SER A 220 -1.44 -8.72 -8.61
N PRO A 221 -0.45 -9.02 -9.45
CA PRO A 221 -0.48 -8.58 -10.84
C PRO A 221 -1.25 -9.52 -11.76
N ALA A 222 -2.02 -10.46 -11.21
CA ALA A 222 -2.71 -11.48 -12.02
C ALA A 222 -3.72 -10.90 -13.00
N VAL A 223 -4.40 -9.82 -12.64
CA VAL A 223 -5.38 -9.19 -13.53
C VAL A 223 -4.71 -8.66 -14.79
N LEU A 224 -3.59 -7.97 -14.63
CA LEU A 224 -2.84 -7.43 -15.76
C LEU A 224 -2.28 -8.56 -16.64
N LYS A 225 -1.73 -9.59 -16.02
CA LYS A 225 -1.22 -10.75 -16.77
C LYS A 225 -2.33 -11.41 -17.58
N THR A 226 -3.50 -11.57 -16.99
CA THR A 226 -4.65 -12.21 -17.65
C THR A 226 -5.12 -11.35 -18.83
N ALA A 227 -5.20 -10.03 -18.65
CA ALA A 227 -5.58 -9.13 -19.71
C ALA A 227 -4.62 -9.27 -20.90
N GLN A 228 -3.32 -9.33 -20.64
CA GLN A 228 -2.35 -9.48 -21.71
C GLN A 228 -2.52 -10.81 -22.45
N GLU A 229 -2.70 -11.90 -21.72
CA GLU A 229 -2.89 -13.20 -22.36
C GLU A 229 -4.12 -13.23 -23.26
N LYS A 230 -5.15 -12.46 -22.92
CA LYS A 230 -6.40 -12.46 -23.67
C LYS A 230 -6.54 -11.27 -24.62
N GLY A 231 -5.47 -10.52 -24.83
CA GLY A 231 -5.48 -9.42 -25.78
C GLY A 231 -6.32 -8.22 -25.35
N LYS A 232 -6.50 -8.02 -24.06
CA LYS A 232 -7.22 -6.89 -23.51
C LYS A 232 -6.26 -5.92 -22.83
N ARG A 233 -6.81 -4.84 -22.27
CA ARG A 233 -5.98 -3.83 -21.62
C ARG A 233 -6.30 -3.74 -20.14
N ALA A 234 -5.35 -3.30 -19.35
CA ALA A 234 -5.55 -3.22 -17.91
C ALA A 234 -4.58 -2.25 -17.26
N PHE A 235 -4.81 -1.99 -15.98
CA PHE A 235 -4.01 -1.08 -15.19
C PHE A 235 -3.24 -1.82 -14.12
N GLY A 236 -2.11 -1.24 -13.69
CA GLY A 236 -1.45 -1.64 -12.46
C GLY A 236 -2.05 -0.87 -11.28
N TRP A 237 -1.92 -1.43 -10.11
CA TRP A 237 -2.45 -0.86 -8.88
C TRP A 237 -1.41 -0.97 -7.77
N ASP A 238 -1.29 0.07 -6.96
CA ASP A 238 -0.36 0.22 -5.84
C ASP A 238 1.09 0.43 -6.26
N SER A 239 1.58 -0.26 -7.27
CA SER A 239 2.93 -0.10 -7.78
C SER A 239 2.94 -0.10 -9.30
N ASP A 240 4.06 0.25 -9.90
CA ASP A 240 4.21 0.18 -11.35
C ASP A 240 4.29 -1.30 -11.75
N MET A 241 3.25 -1.78 -12.39
CA MET A 241 3.14 -3.18 -12.78
C MET A 241 3.46 -3.43 -14.26
N THR A 242 4.03 -2.46 -14.95
CA THR A 242 4.32 -2.58 -16.39
C THR A 242 4.99 -3.90 -16.76
N ALA A 243 5.95 -4.34 -15.98
CA ALA A 243 6.72 -5.55 -16.29
C ALA A 243 5.87 -6.83 -16.30
N TYR A 244 4.72 -6.82 -15.65
CA TYR A 244 3.88 -8.00 -15.54
C TYR A 244 2.94 -8.19 -16.75
N GLY A 245 2.81 -7.20 -17.59
CA GLY A 245 1.97 -7.30 -18.78
C GLY A 245 2.15 -6.07 -19.66
N PRO A 246 3.36 -5.86 -20.22
CA PRO A 246 3.66 -4.61 -20.91
C PRO A 246 2.76 -4.32 -22.11
N LYS A 247 2.23 -5.34 -22.76
CA LYS A 247 1.36 -5.12 -23.92
C LYS A 247 -0.06 -4.75 -23.54
N ALA A 248 -0.50 -5.14 -22.35
CA ALA A 248 -1.84 -4.80 -21.84
C ALA A 248 -1.84 -3.51 -21.04
N HIS A 249 -0.72 -3.13 -20.48
CA HIS A 249 -0.62 -2.07 -19.50
C HIS A 249 -0.96 -0.71 -20.08
N LEU A 250 -1.96 -0.03 -19.48
CA LEU A 250 -2.32 1.33 -19.86
C LEU A 250 -1.65 2.36 -18.98
N ALA A 251 -1.56 2.10 -17.71
CA ALA A 251 -0.91 2.93 -16.71
C ALA A 251 -0.98 2.23 -15.37
N SER A 252 -0.18 2.66 -14.41
CA SER A 252 -0.30 2.17 -13.03
C SER A 252 -0.64 3.32 -12.10
N ALA A 253 -1.67 3.14 -11.29
CA ALA A 253 -2.01 4.07 -10.22
C ALA A 253 -1.25 3.64 -8.99
N VAL A 254 -0.24 4.41 -8.60
CA VAL A 254 0.71 4.01 -7.57
C VAL A 254 0.51 4.78 -6.29
N ILE A 255 0.86 4.13 -5.17
CA ILE A 255 0.91 4.77 -3.87
C ILE A 255 2.36 4.80 -3.43
N ASN A 256 2.83 5.97 -3.05
CA ASN A 256 4.16 6.13 -2.50
C ASN A 256 4.04 6.41 -1.00
N TRP A 257 4.27 5.40 -0.18
CA TRP A 257 4.20 5.54 1.26
C TRP A 257 5.47 6.14 1.87
N GLY A 258 6.56 6.20 1.09
CA GLY A 258 7.85 6.68 1.57
C GLY A 258 7.80 8.03 2.28
N PRO A 259 7.25 9.07 1.67
CA PRO A 259 7.19 10.37 2.32
C PRO A 259 6.50 10.36 3.68
N TYR A 260 5.39 9.62 3.80
CA TYR A 260 4.71 9.53 5.08
C TYR A 260 5.53 8.76 6.11
N TYR A 261 6.13 7.63 5.70
CA TYR A 261 6.94 6.82 6.62
C TYR A 261 8.17 7.58 7.10
N VAL A 262 8.78 8.37 6.22
CA VAL A 262 9.89 9.24 6.61
C VAL A 262 9.41 10.30 7.61
N LYS A 263 8.26 10.92 7.36
CA LYS A 263 7.72 11.90 8.29
C LYS A 263 7.41 11.28 9.65
N ALA A 264 6.77 10.13 9.67
CA ALA A 264 6.41 9.47 10.93
C ALA A 264 7.66 9.13 11.75
N THR A 265 8.69 8.62 11.08
CA THR A 265 9.95 8.30 11.73
C THR A 265 10.62 9.56 12.27
N LYS A 266 10.63 10.62 11.47
CA LYS A 266 11.21 11.89 11.90
C LYS A 266 10.47 12.46 13.10
N ASP A 267 9.15 12.36 13.09
CA ASP A 267 8.35 12.83 14.23
C ASP A 267 8.77 12.14 15.53
N VAL A 268 9.00 10.84 15.48
CA VAL A 268 9.45 10.09 16.66
C VAL A 268 10.87 10.50 17.07
N LEU A 269 11.78 10.59 16.10
CA LEU A 269 13.17 10.96 16.38
C LEU A 269 13.28 12.36 16.98
N ASP A 270 12.43 13.27 16.53
CA ASP A 270 12.47 14.67 16.99
C ASP A 270 11.59 14.92 18.22
N GLY A 271 10.87 13.92 18.69
CA GLY A 271 9.99 14.10 19.84
C GLY A 271 8.70 14.86 19.52
N ASN A 272 8.33 14.94 18.25
CA ASN A 272 7.16 15.70 17.81
C ASN A 272 5.96 14.84 17.42
N TRP A 273 6.04 13.55 17.65
CA TRP A 273 4.95 12.65 17.24
C TRP A 273 3.69 12.93 18.06
N ALA A 274 2.58 13.12 17.39
CA ALA A 274 1.29 13.31 18.04
C ALA A 274 0.24 12.49 17.33
N SER A 275 -0.77 12.05 18.08
CA SER A 275 -1.87 11.29 17.52
C SER A 275 -2.73 12.14 16.59
N GLY A 276 -3.50 11.51 15.75
CA GLY A 276 -4.39 12.17 14.80
C GLY A 276 -4.59 11.31 13.57
N GLN A 277 -5.05 11.94 12.50
CA GLN A 277 -5.31 11.27 11.23
C GLN A 277 -4.66 12.06 10.12
N SER A 278 -4.06 11.35 9.16
CA SER A 278 -3.46 11.97 7.98
C SER A 278 -4.03 11.34 6.73
N TRP A 279 -4.30 12.14 5.72
CA TRP A 279 -4.86 11.66 4.47
C TRP A 279 -4.18 12.40 3.32
N TRP A 280 -3.24 11.73 2.67
CA TRP A 280 -2.38 12.32 1.65
C TRP A 280 -2.80 11.86 0.25
N GLY A 281 -2.56 12.67 -0.75
CA GLY A 281 -2.94 12.36 -2.12
C GLY A 281 -1.89 12.81 -3.13
N VAL A 282 -2.34 13.13 -4.34
CA VAL A 282 -1.46 13.58 -5.42
C VAL A 282 -0.66 14.79 -5.00
N LYS A 283 -1.31 15.74 -4.36
CA LYS A 283 -0.67 16.99 -3.95
C LYS A 283 0.53 16.75 -3.04
N GLU A 284 0.44 15.77 -2.15
CA GLU A 284 1.52 15.46 -1.21
C GLU A 284 2.53 14.46 -1.77
N GLY A 285 2.37 14.03 -3.03
CA GLY A 285 3.27 13.06 -3.64
C GLY A 285 2.98 11.62 -3.24
N ALA A 286 1.84 11.34 -2.60
CA ALA A 286 1.49 9.99 -2.17
C ALA A 286 0.80 9.18 -3.26
N ILE A 287 0.13 9.82 -4.20
CA ILE A 287 -0.61 9.17 -5.29
C ILE A 287 -0.11 9.71 -6.62
N ASP A 288 0.08 8.83 -7.58
CA ASP A 288 0.47 9.22 -8.93
C ASP A 288 -0.07 8.22 -9.95
N ILE A 289 -0.06 8.61 -11.20
CA ILE A 289 -0.38 7.72 -12.31
C ILE A 289 0.88 7.70 -13.18
N VAL A 290 1.44 6.53 -13.41
CA VAL A 290 2.75 6.41 -14.04
C VAL A 290 2.74 5.43 -15.19
N SER A 291 3.79 5.51 -16.01
CA SER A 291 4.01 4.60 -17.13
C SER A 291 2.83 4.51 -18.09
N ILE A 292 2.26 5.67 -18.41
CA ILE A 292 1.11 5.73 -19.31
C ILE A 292 1.53 5.23 -20.69
N ALA A 293 0.75 4.30 -21.24
CA ALA A 293 1.05 3.68 -22.52
C ALA A 293 1.09 4.70 -23.66
N GLU A 294 1.95 4.44 -24.63
CA GLU A 294 2.15 5.37 -25.73
C GLU A 294 0.91 5.60 -26.58
N ASP A 295 0.05 4.60 -26.71
CA ASP A 295 -1.17 4.71 -27.52
C ASP A 295 -2.32 5.41 -26.80
N VAL A 296 -2.14 5.86 -25.57
CA VAL A 296 -3.13 6.71 -24.91
C VAL A 296 -3.08 8.09 -25.57
N PRO A 297 -4.22 8.66 -25.98
CA PRO A 297 -4.22 9.95 -26.67
C PRO A 297 -3.56 11.07 -25.86
N ALA A 298 -2.90 11.98 -26.57
CA ALA A 298 -2.17 13.08 -25.94
C ALA A 298 -3.07 13.96 -25.06
N ASP A 299 -4.29 14.23 -25.49
CA ASP A 299 -5.21 15.04 -24.72
C ASP A 299 -5.67 14.32 -23.43
N THR A 300 -5.76 13.00 -23.47
CA THR A 300 -6.06 12.20 -22.29
C THR A 300 -4.89 12.24 -21.32
N LYS A 301 -3.67 12.10 -21.82
CA LYS A 301 -2.48 12.21 -20.96
C LYS A 301 -2.43 13.56 -20.27
N ALA A 302 -2.76 14.63 -20.98
CA ALA A 302 -2.75 15.97 -20.41
C ALA A 302 -3.77 16.12 -19.27
N LYS A 303 -4.92 15.44 -19.36
CA LYS A 303 -5.93 15.53 -18.32
C LYS A 303 -5.49 14.86 -17.01
N VAL A 304 -4.70 13.81 -17.09
CA VAL A 304 -4.32 13.06 -15.89
C VAL A 304 -2.97 13.52 -15.33
N GLU A 305 -2.22 14.23 -16.09
CA GLU A 305 -0.98 14.80 -15.61
C GLU A 305 -1.22 16.19 -15.02
#